data_7291c16e09fb4c40a7ae344be872df09
#
_entry.id   7291c16e09fb4c40a7ae344be872df09
#
_cell.length_a   1.000
_cell.length_b   1.000
_cell.length_c   1.000
_cell.angle_alpha   90.00
_cell.angle_beta   90.00
_cell.angle_gamma   90.00
#
_symmetry.space_group_name_H-M   'P 1'
#
loop_
_entity.id
_entity.type
_entity.pdbx_description
1 polymer ?
#
loop_
_entity_poly.entity_id
_entity_poly.type
_entity_poly.pdbx_seq_one_letter_code
_entity_poly.pdbx_strand_id
1 'polypeptide(L)'
;MKISGEFIKYCLVGVVNTLVGISTAYILLNPLRQSYLISTIGAYITGIIVSYILNKTFTFKFKGGNDFVLFAKFAGSMLPCYVISYYLISPFLTRMVLEINFVYQTANRFFSLFGVTPDKITDNTTIIMSMGIYLILGFTLNKYFIFHKK
;
A
#
# COMPACT_ATOMS: atom_id res chain seq x y z
N MET A 1 2.12 -1.10 -23.49
CA MET A 1 2.91 -0.43 -22.44
C MET A 1 3.72 -1.52 -21.71
N LYS A 2 5.06 -1.56 -21.86
CA LYS A 2 5.89 -2.54 -21.12
C LYS A 2 5.86 -2.15 -19.64
N ILE A 3 5.23 -2.98 -18.82
CA ILE A 3 5.31 -2.83 -17.36
C ILE A 3 6.78 -2.90 -16.97
N SER A 4 7.30 -1.86 -16.34
CA SER A 4 8.71 -1.83 -15.96
C SER A 4 8.97 -2.91 -14.91
N GLY A 5 10.07 -3.67 -15.07
CA GLY A 5 10.44 -4.72 -14.10
C GLY A 5 10.61 -4.17 -12.65
N GLU A 6 10.88 -2.87 -12.52
CA GLU A 6 10.91 -2.19 -11.22
C GLU A 6 9.52 -2.09 -10.58
N PHE A 7 8.47 -1.87 -11.38
CA PHE A 7 7.10 -1.83 -10.87
C PHE A 7 6.65 -3.18 -10.32
N ILE A 8 6.96 -4.27 -11.03
CA ILE A 8 6.66 -5.63 -10.54
C ILE A 8 7.38 -5.89 -9.21
N LYS A 9 8.65 -5.53 -9.11
CA LYS A 9 9.42 -5.67 -7.86
C LYS A 9 8.82 -4.84 -6.74
N TYR A 10 8.37 -3.62 -7.04
CA TYR A 10 7.70 -2.77 -6.07
C TYR A 10 6.42 -3.40 -5.53
N CYS A 11 5.60 -4.02 -6.40
CA CYS A 11 4.41 -4.76 -5.97
C CYS A 11 4.78 -5.98 -5.11
N LEU A 12 5.81 -6.74 -5.48
CA LEU A 12 6.30 -7.86 -4.66
C LEU A 12 6.77 -7.41 -3.28
N VAL A 13 7.49 -6.29 -3.21
CA VAL A 13 7.87 -5.67 -1.93
C VAL A 13 6.64 -5.32 -1.10
N GLY A 14 5.56 -4.82 -1.73
CA GLY A 14 4.30 -4.56 -1.05
C GLY A 14 3.69 -5.82 -0.40
N VAL A 15 3.70 -6.95 -1.11
CA VAL A 15 3.24 -8.25 -0.57
C VAL A 15 4.10 -8.68 0.62
N VAL A 16 5.43 -8.65 0.47
CA VAL A 16 6.36 -9.00 1.56
C VAL A 16 6.13 -8.11 2.78
N ASN A 17 5.97 -6.80 2.55
CA ASN A 17 5.71 -5.84 3.61
C ASN A 17 4.41 -6.15 4.38
N THR A 18 3.36 -6.54 3.68
CA THR A 18 2.09 -6.96 4.30
C THR A 18 2.28 -8.19 5.17
N LEU A 19 2.98 -9.22 4.67
CA LEU A 19 3.27 -10.43 5.44
C LEU A 19 4.10 -10.13 6.69
N VAL A 20 5.13 -9.30 6.57
CA VAL A 20 5.97 -8.88 7.71
C VAL A 20 5.14 -8.10 8.74
N GLY A 21 4.30 -7.16 8.29
CA GLY A 21 3.42 -6.39 9.17
C GLY A 21 2.47 -7.28 9.96
N ILE A 22 1.76 -8.19 9.27
CA ILE A 22 0.84 -9.14 9.93
C ILE A 22 1.59 -10.04 10.92
N SER A 23 2.74 -10.58 10.53
CA SER A 23 3.56 -11.43 11.41
C SER A 23 4.02 -10.69 12.66
N THR A 24 4.49 -9.45 12.51
CA THR A 24 4.91 -8.61 13.64
C THR A 24 3.75 -8.32 14.57
N ALA A 25 2.60 -7.92 14.02
CA ALA A 25 1.39 -7.68 14.83
C ALA A 25 0.98 -8.92 15.62
N TYR A 26 0.98 -10.09 14.95
CA TYR A 26 0.63 -11.36 15.57
C TYR A 26 1.58 -11.73 16.73
N ILE A 27 2.89 -11.61 16.50
CA ILE A 27 3.92 -11.92 17.51
C ILE A 27 3.80 -11.00 18.73
N LEU A 28 3.62 -9.70 18.51
CA LEU A 28 3.48 -8.74 19.60
C LEU A 28 2.18 -8.97 20.39
N LEU A 29 1.07 -9.21 19.70
CA LEU A 29 -0.25 -9.32 20.33
C LEU A 29 -0.42 -10.64 21.10
N ASN A 30 -0.02 -11.77 20.52
CA ASN A 30 -0.32 -13.11 21.07
C ASN A 30 0.80 -13.66 21.95
N PRO A 31 2.02 -14.02 21.45
CA PRO A 31 3.06 -14.58 22.32
C PRO A 31 3.57 -13.56 23.36
N LEU A 32 3.77 -12.29 22.94
CA LEU A 32 4.32 -11.25 23.81
C LEU A 32 3.25 -10.51 24.61
N ARG A 33 1.95 -10.81 24.39
CA ARG A 33 0.80 -10.25 25.11
C ARG A 33 0.81 -8.72 25.21
N GLN A 34 1.32 -8.05 24.20
CA GLN A 34 1.30 -6.59 24.13
C GLN A 34 -0.10 -6.07 23.84
N SER A 35 -0.35 -4.81 24.18
CA SER A 35 -1.62 -4.17 23.84
C SER A 35 -1.81 -4.08 22.31
N TYR A 36 -3.06 -3.98 21.86
CA TYR A 36 -3.40 -3.79 20.45
C TYR A 36 -2.66 -2.59 19.84
N LEU A 37 -2.60 -1.47 20.58
CA LEU A 37 -1.92 -0.25 20.12
C LEU A 37 -0.42 -0.49 19.89
N ILE A 38 0.28 -1.13 20.84
CA ILE A 38 1.71 -1.42 20.72
C ILE A 38 1.95 -2.38 19.55
N SER A 39 1.09 -3.39 19.38
CA SER A 39 1.22 -4.37 18.31
C SER A 39 1.04 -3.76 16.91
N THR A 40 0.08 -2.86 16.76
CA THR A 40 -0.16 -2.18 15.47
C THR A 40 0.92 -1.15 15.16
N ILE A 41 1.39 -0.38 16.14
CA ILE A 41 2.51 0.56 15.95
C ILE A 41 3.79 -0.19 15.59
N GLY A 42 4.10 -1.28 16.30
CA GLY A 42 5.26 -2.12 16.02
C GLY A 42 5.23 -2.71 14.60
N ALA A 43 4.08 -3.24 14.17
CA ALA A 43 3.87 -3.74 12.82
C ALA A 43 4.08 -2.64 11.76
N TYR A 44 3.57 -1.44 12.01
CA TYR A 44 3.72 -0.30 11.08
C TYR A 44 5.18 0.14 10.95
N ILE A 45 5.88 0.29 12.08
CA ILE A 45 7.31 0.68 12.09
C ILE A 45 8.15 -0.37 11.36
N THR A 46 7.97 -1.65 11.69
CA THR A 46 8.68 -2.76 11.03
C THR A 46 8.38 -2.79 9.53
N GLY A 47 7.13 -2.59 9.14
CA GLY A 47 6.71 -2.52 7.76
C GLY A 47 7.41 -1.39 7.00
N ILE A 48 7.48 -0.18 7.53
CA ILE A 48 8.16 0.95 6.89
C ILE A 48 9.66 0.65 6.72
N ILE A 49 10.33 0.11 7.73
CA ILE A 49 11.75 -0.22 7.68
C ILE A 49 12.03 -1.27 6.60
N VAL A 50 11.29 -2.37 6.60
CA VAL A 50 11.45 -3.45 5.61
C VAL A 50 11.15 -2.94 4.20
N SER A 51 10.07 -2.16 4.05
CA SER A 51 9.69 -1.56 2.76
C SER A 51 10.79 -0.64 2.23
N TYR A 52 11.38 0.20 3.07
CA TYR A 52 12.50 1.06 2.69
C TYR A 52 13.71 0.26 2.22
N ILE A 53 14.15 -0.72 3.01
CA ILE A 53 15.32 -1.53 2.69
C ILE A 53 15.13 -2.27 1.36
N LEU A 54 13.99 -2.95 1.20
CA LEU A 54 13.71 -3.71 -0.02
C LEU A 54 13.52 -2.81 -1.24
N ASN A 55 12.87 -1.68 -1.11
CA ASN A 55 12.77 -0.74 -2.22
C ASN A 55 14.12 -0.16 -2.61
N LYS A 56 14.94 0.24 -1.64
CA LYS A 56 16.28 0.76 -1.91
C LYS A 56 17.18 -0.28 -2.58
N THR A 57 17.24 -1.52 -2.05
CA THR A 57 18.21 -2.55 -2.47
C THR A 57 17.72 -3.41 -3.63
N PHE A 58 16.46 -3.85 -3.58
CA PHE A 58 15.90 -4.82 -4.54
C PHE A 58 15.19 -4.15 -5.70
N THR A 59 14.29 -3.18 -5.40
CA THR A 59 13.47 -2.53 -6.44
C THR A 59 14.29 -1.57 -7.27
N PHE A 60 14.86 -0.55 -6.64
CA PHE A 60 15.54 0.55 -7.33
C PHE A 60 17.06 0.38 -7.40
N LYS A 61 17.65 -0.53 -6.63
CA LYS A 61 19.10 -0.78 -6.55
C LYS A 61 19.89 0.52 -6.38
N PHE A 62 19.44 1.37 -5.49
CA PHE A 62 20.01 2.69 -5.26
C PHE A 62 21.22 2.61 -4.33
N LYS A 63 22.37 3.13 -4.79
CA LYS A 63 23.66 3.10 -4.07
C LYS A 63 24.17 4.50 -3.75
N GLY A 64 23.35 5.38 -3.22
CA GLY A 64 23.79 6.74 -2.95
C GLY A 64 22.99 7.41 -1.83
N GLY A 65 23.47 8.58 -1.40
CA GLY A 65 22.79 9.43 -0.45
C GLY A 65 22.96 9.04 1.03
N ASN A 66 22.57 9.97 1.90
CA ASN A 66 22.52 9.72 3.34
C ASN A 66 21.28 8.86 3.66
N ASP A 67 21.47 7.68 4.27
CA ASP A 67 20.41 6.72 4.55
C ASP A 67 19.31 7.27 5.45
N PHE A 68 19.66 8.08 6.44
CA PHE A 68 18.69 8.70 7.32
C PHE A 68 17.76 9.67 6.56
N VAL A 69 18.35 10.53 5.72
CA VAL A 69 17.59 11.49 4.90
C VAL A 69 16.69 10.78 3.90
N LEU A 70 17.21 9.71 3.26
CA LEU A 70 16.43 8.90 2.33
C LEU A 70 15.27 8.17 3.02
N PHE A 71 15.52 7.59 4.19
CA PHE A 71 14.50 6.96 5.01
C PHE A 71 13.42 7.96 5.44
N ALA A 72 13.81 9.14 5.91
CA ALA A 72 12.87 10.18 6.31
C ALA A 72 11.99 10.65 5.13
N LYS A 73 12.59 10.85 3.95
CA LYS A 73 11.84 11.17 2.72
C LYS A 73 10.89 10.06 2.32
N PHE A 74 11.35 8.79 2.39
CA PHE A 74 10.54 7.62 2.09
C PHE A 74 9.33 7.52 3.03
N ALA A 75 9.57 7.53 4.34
CA ALA A 75 8.51 7.47 5.35
C ALA A 75 7.54 8.65 5.24
N GLY A 76 8.05 9.87 5.05
CA GLY A 76 7.26 11.08 4.87
C GLY A 76 6.42 11.10 3.60
N SER A 77 6.84 10.40 2.53
CA SER A 77 6.07 10.30 1.29
C SER A 77 4.88 9.35 1.38
N MET A 78 4.89 8.43 2.33
CA MET A 78 3.82 7.44 2.52
C MET A 78 2.50 8.11 2.91
N LEU A 79 2.54 9.10 3.80
CA LEU A 79 1.35 9.79 4.29
C LEU A 79 0.61 10.56 3.19
N PRO A 80 1.23 11.42 2.39
CA PRO A 80 0.56 12.05 1.25
C PRO A 80 -0.03 11.05 0.26
N CYS A 81 0.71 9.98 -0.09
CA CYS A 81 0.19 8.93 -0.97
C CYS A 81 -1.09 8.30 -0.40
N TYR A 82 -1.11 8.02 0.90
CA TYR A 82 -2.27 7.47 1.58
C TYR A 82 -3.46 8.43 1.53
N VAL A 83 -3.27 9.69 1.94
CA VAL A 83 -4.35 10.69 1.96
C VAL A 83 -4.91 10.91 0.55
N ILE A 84 -4.05 11.08 -0.45
CA ILE A 84 -4.47 11.30 -1.84
C ILE A 84 -5.24 10.08 -2.37
N SER A 85 -4.71 8.86 -2.15
CA SER A 85 -5.33 7.65 -2.65
C SER A 85 -6.68 7.37 -1.99
N TYR A 86 -6.73 7.37 -0.65
CA TYR A 86 -7.88 6.89 0.10
C TYR A 86 -8.97 7.93 0.28
N TYR A 87 -8.63 9.20 0.40
CA TYR A 87 -9.61 10.26 0.72
C TYR A 87 -9.93 11.18 -0.44
N LEU A 88 -9.03 11.37 -1.40
CA LEU A 88 -9.28 12.30 -2.50
C LEU A 88 -9.68 11.59 -3.80
N ILE A 89 -8.87 10.66 -4.29
CA ILE A 89 -9.06 10.10 -5.63
C ILE A 89 -10.06 8.94 -5.63
N SER A 90 -9.86 7.93 -4.76
CA SER A 90 -10.63 6.69 -4.83
C SER A 90 -12.12 6.86 -4.56
N PRO A 91 -12.58 7.64 -3.57
CA PRO A 91 -14.01 7.80 -3.34
C PRO A 91 -14.74 8.42 -4.54
N PHE A 92 -14.07 9.38 -5.21
CA PHE A 92 -14.61 10.01 -6.41
C PHE A 92 -14.69 9.04 -7.59
N LEU A 93 -13.58 8.34 -7.88
CA LEU A 93 -13.53 7.37 -8.97
C LEU A 93 -14.47 6.19 -8.74
N THR A 94 -14.56 5.68 -7.51
CA THR A 94 -15.46 4.57 -7.19
C THR A 94 -16.92 4.93 -7.47
N ARG A 95 -17.35 6.11 -7.09
CA ARG A 95 -18.72 6.57 -7.38
C ARG A 95 -18.99 6.59 -8.88
N MET A 96 -18.10 7.22 -9.67
CA MET A 96 -18.24 7.27 -11.13
C MET A 96 -18.28 5.87 -11.77
N VAL A 97 -17.42 4.97 -11.32
CA VAL A 97 -17.31 3.62 -11.91
C VAL A 97 -18.50 2.73 -11.53
N LEU A 98 -19.01 2.84 -10.30
CA LEU A 98 -20.16 2.07 -9.84
C LEU A 98 -21.51 2.59 -10.37
N GLU A 99 -21.57 3.78 -10.94
CA GLU A 99 -22.74 4.24 -11.70
C GLU A 99 -22.97 3.41 -12.96
N ILE A 100 -21.93 2.74 -13.48
CA ILE A 100 -22.04 1.80 -14.60
C ILE A 100 -22.64 0.49 -14.07
N ASN A 101 -23.87 0.20 -14.43
CA ASN A 101 -24.63 -0.95 -13.90
C ASN A 101 -23.88 -2.29 -14.06
N PHE A 102 -23.21 -2.52 -15.18
CA PHE A 102 -22.40 -3.73 -15.40
C PHE A 102 -21.27 -3.86 -14.37
N VAL A 103 -20.59 -2.77 -14.04
CA VAL A 103 -19.48 -2.77 -13.06
C VAL A 103 -20.03 -3.03 -11.66
N TYR A 104 -21.13 -2.38 -11.30
CA TYR A 104 -21.79 -2.62 -10.02
C TYR A 104 -22.21 -4.08 -9.85
N GLN A 105 -22.86 -4.68 -10.85
CA GLN A 105 -23.28 -6.08 -10.83
C GLN A 105 -22.10 -7.05 -10.72
N THR A 106 -21.00 -6.74 -11.42
CA THR A 106 -19.77 -7.54 -11.34
C THR A 106 -19.13 -7.46 -9.95
N ALA A 107 -19.02 -6.24 -9.40
CA ALA A 107 -18.52 -6.02 -8.04
C ALA A 107 -19.41 -6.74 -7.01
N ASN A 108 -20.72 -6.62 -7.13
CA ASN A 108 -21.68 -7.28 -6.25
C ASN A 108 -21.49 -8.80 -6.26
N ARG A 109 -21.39 -9.43 -7.44
CA ARG A 109 -21.13 -10.87 -7.56
C ARG A 109 -19.80 -11.28 -6.93
N PHE A 110 -18.74 -10.51 -7.19
CA PHE A 110 -17.42 -10.80 -6.64
C PHE A 110 -17.42 -10.72 -5.10
N PHE A 111 -17.94 -9.64 -4.54
CA PHE A 111 -17.93 -9.46 -3.09
C PHE A 111 -18.91 -10.38 -2.35
N SER A 112 -20.03 -10.78 -2.97
CA SER A 112 -20.96 -11.76 -2.39
C SER A 112 -20.32 -13.13 -2.15
N LEU A 113 -19.29 -13.51 -2.93
CA LEU A 113 -18.52 -14.75 -2.69
C LEU A 113 -17.78 -14.73 -1.34
N PHE A 114 -17.50 -13.54 -0.81
CA PHE A 114 -16.85 -13.34 0.49
C PHE A 114 -17.83 -12.94 1.60
N GLY A 115 -19.13 -13.06 1.36
CA GLY A 115 -20.15 -12.72 2.34
C GLY A 115 -20.36 -11.21 2.58
N VAL A 116 -19.88 -10.38 1.65
CA VAL A 116 -20.05 -8.92 1.74
C VAL A 116 -21.47 -8.53 1.32
N THR A 117 -22.14 -7.75 2.15
CA THR A 117 -23.49 -7.26 1.89
C THR A 117 -23.53 -6.10 0.87
N PRO A 118 -24.63 -5.90 0.13
CA PRO A 118 -24.72 -4.88 -0.92
C PRO A 118 -24.42 -3.46 -0.45
N ASP A 119 -24.75 -3.11 0.80
CA ASP A 119 -24.46 -1.82 1.41
C ASP A 119 -22.95 -1.53 1.58
N LYS A 120 -22.10 -2.57 1.60
CA LYS A 120 -20.66 -2.48 1.76
C LYS A 120 -19.88 -2.53 0.44
N ILE A 121 -20.54 -2.69 -0.70
CA ILE A 121 -19.88 -2.83 -2.02
C ILE A 121 -19.05 -1.58 -2.34
N THR A 122 -19.63 -0.40 -2.13
CA THR A 122 -18.94 0.87 -2.40
C THR A 122 -17.67 1.02 -1.57
N ASP A 123 -17.74 0.74 -0.28
CA ASP A 123 -16.59 0.83 0.63
C ASP A 123 -15.48 -0.15 0.23
N ASN A 124 -15.84 -1.42 -0.02
CA ASN A 124 -14.86 -2.43 -0.40
C ASN A 124 -14.23 -2.14 -1.77
N THR A 125 -15.02 -1.68 -2.75
CA THR A 125 -14.50 -1.24 -4.05
C THR A 125 -13.56 -0.06 -3.90
N THR A 126 -13.92 0.93 -3.06
CA THR A 126 -13.07 2.09 -2.77
C THR A 126 -11.74 1.65 -2.17
N ILE A 127 -11.73 0.71 -1.23
CA ILE A 127 -10.48 0.18 -0.63
C ILE A 127 -9.58 -0.44 -1.69
N ILE A 128 -10.11 -1.31 -2.55
CA ILE A 128 -9.32 -1.96 -3.61
C ILE A 128 -8.76 -0.93 -4.59
N MET A 129 -9.56 0.04 -5.03
CA MET A 129 -9.10 1.12 -5.90
C MET A 129 -8.03 1.97 -5.22
N SER A 130 -8.20 2.27 -3.93
CA SER A 130 -7.21 3.02 -3.14
C SER A 130 -5.86 2.31 -3.08
N MET A 131 -5.86 1.00 -2.89
CA MET A 131 -4.63 0.20 -2.89
C MET A 131 -3.90 0.30 -4.24
N GLY A 132 -4.62 0.19 -5.36
CA GLY A 132 -4.04 0.33 -6.69
C GLY A 132 -3.44 1.71 -6.93
N ILE A 133 -4.17 2.77 -6.59
CA ILE A 133 -3.72 4.17 -6.74
C ILE A 133 -2.52 4.43 -5.82
N TYR A 134 -2.57 3.97 -4.57
CA TYR A 134 -1.47 4.08 -3.62
C TYR A 134 -0.18 3.43 -4.14
N LEU A 135 -0.28 2.24 -4.74
CA LEU A 135 0.87 1.56 -5.35
C LEU A 135 1.48 2.36 -6.50
N ILE A 136 0.65 2.94 -7.37
CA ILE A 136 1.11 3.74 -8.51
C ILE A 136 1.76 5.04 -8.03
N LEU A 137 1.13 5.77 -7.12
CA LEU A 137 1.66 7.01 -6.56
C LEU A 137 2.95 6.75 -5.77
N GLY A 138 2.94 5.74 -4.91
CA GLY A 138 4.11 5.35 -4.12
C GLY A 138 5.28 4.94 -5.01
N PHE A 139 5.06 4.12 -6.03
CA PHE A 139 6.09 3.76 -7.01
C PHE A 139 6.66 4.99 -7.73
N THR A 140 5.80 5.88 -8.19
CA THR A 140 6.19 7.09 -8.93
C THR A 140 7.03 8.00 -8.06
N LEU A 141 6.58 8.30 -6.84
CA LEU A 141 7.34 9.15 -5.90
C LEU A 141 8.67 8.50 -5.52
N ASN A 142 8.68 7.21 -5.22
CA ASN A 142 9.91 6.51 -4.88
C ASN A 142 10.92 6.53 -6.03
N LYS A 143 10.47 6.26 -7.25
CA LYS A 143 11.33 6.20 -8.43
C LYS A 143 11.92 7.55 -8.81
N TYR A 144 11.10 8.60 -8.83
CA TYR A 144 11.50 9.89 -9.40
C TYR A 144 11.97 10.91 -8.38
N PHE A 145 11.59 10.79 -7.11
CA PHE A 145 11.93 11.78 -6.08
C PHE A 145 12.84 11.25 -4.97
N ILE A 146 12.74 9.95 -4.62
CA ILE A 146 13.50 9.41 -3.49
C ILE A 146 14.73 8.66 -3.98
N PHE A 147 14.56 7.68 -4.87
CA PHE A 147 15.63 6.84 -5.40
C PHE A 147 16.03 7.26 -6.82
N HIS A 148 15.98 8.55 -7.11
CA HIS A 148 16.39 9.07 -8.42
C HIS A 148 17.88 8.85 -8.64
N LYS A 149 18.22 8.10 -9.70
CA LYS A 149 19.61 7.97 -10.18
C LYS A 149 19.93 9.22 -11.00
N LYS A 150 20.85 10.05 -10.48
CA LYS A 150 21.48 11.09 -11.30
C LYS A 150 22.32 10.46 -12.39
#